data_506bf15255949cf4404d68b2221a3aab
#
_entry.id   506bf15255949cf4404d68b2221a3aab
#
_cell.length_a   1.000
_cell.length_b   1.000
_cell.length_c   1.000
_cell.angle_alpha   90.00
_cell.angle_beta   90.00
_cell.angle_gamma   90.00
#
_symmetry.space_group_name_H-M   'P 1'
#
loop_
_entity.id
_entity.type
_entity.pdbx_description
1 polymer ?
#
loop_
_entity_poly.entity_id
_entity_poly.type
_entity_poly.pdbx_seq_one_letter_code
_entity_poly.pdbx_strand_id
1 'polypeptide(L)'
;GYLPETPPLYLDMSVEDYLHYVAELKQVQPDQIKKNIERALVKTQLLSVRHRLIRNLSKGFKQRVGIAQALVSNPEVLVLDEPTVGLDPKQVAEIRELIKELRGSHTIILSTHILSEVQATCNKVIIIHQGKIVAQDSIDQIEKMNQGHIVLTVKTRTVKNLKSVFVAISGVKNVHC
;
A
#
# COMPACT_ATOMS: atom_id res chain seq x y z
N GLY A 1 8.55 -11.89 -4.15
CA GLY A 1 9.11 -10.56 -4.42
C GLY A 1 8.99 -9.67 -3.21
N TYR A 2 9.97 -8.80 -3.00
CA TYR A 2 9.98 -7.88 -1.85
C TYR A 2 10.32 -6.46 -2.29
N LEU A 3 9.53 -5.50 -1.82
CA LEU A 3 9.77 -4.07 -1.89
C LEU A 3 9.93 -3.56 -0.45
N PRO A 4 11.13 -3.15 -0.02
CA PRO A 4 11.31 -2.45 1.24
C PRO A 4 10.80 -1.00 1.14
N GLU A 5 10.56 -0.34 2.29
CA GLU A 5 10.13 1.06 2.39
C GLU A 5 11.03 2.00 1.56
N THR A 6 12.35 1.78 1.62
CA THR A 6 13.33 2.46 0.75
C THR A 6 13.86 1.48 -0.28
N PRO A 7 13.41 1.55 -1.55
CA PRO A 7 13.88 0.64 -2.59
C PRO A 7 15.39 0.76 -2.83
N PRO A 8 16.14 -0.36 -2.92
CA PRO A 8 17.58 -0.37 -3.15
C PRO A 8 17.91 -0.11 -4.63
N LEU A 9 17.70 1.12 -5.10
CA LEU A 9 17.85 1.46 -6.50
C LEU A 9 19.29 1.88 -6.83
N TYR A 10 19.82 1.38 -7.95
CA TYR A 10 21.08 1.83 -8.52
C TYR A 10 20.83 3.06 -9.41
N LEU A 11 21.09 4.25 -8.85
CA LEU A 11 20.69 5.53 -9.43
C LEU A 11 21.36 5.85 -10.79
N ASP A 12 22.52 5.29 -11.06
CA ASP A 12 23.30 5.50 -12.28
C ASP A 12 22.98 4.49 -13.39
N MET A 13 22.08 3.56 -13.13
CA MET A 13 21.55 2.63 -14.14
C MET A 13 20.29 3.19 -14.80
N SER A 14 20.04 2.79 -16.07
CA SER A 14 18.71 2.96 -16.65
C SER A 14 17.69 2.01 -15.95
N VAL A 15 16.40 2.30 -16.10
CA VAL A 15 15.37 1.41 -15.54
C VAL A 15 15.50 -0.01 -16.09
N GLU A 16 15.70 -0.15 -17.39
CA GLU A 16 15.83 -1.46 -18.05
C GLU A 16 17.08 -2.21 -17.61
N ASP A 17 18.23 -1.55 -17.58
CA ASP A 17 19.51 -2.17 -17.15
C ASP A 17 19.41 -2.62 -15.68
N TYR A 18 18.80 -1.80 -14.83
CA TYR A 18 18.57 -2.16 -13.43
C TYR A 18 17.67 -3.40 -13.30
N LEU A 19 16.57 -3.46 -14.06
CA LEU A 19 15.68 -4.62 -14.03
C LEU A 19 16.36 -5.87 -14.59
N HIS A 20 17.24 -5.72 -15.59
CA HIS A 20 18.03 -6.83 -16.12
C HIS A 20 18.99 -7.36 -15.05
N TYR A 21 19.76 -6.48 -14.44
CA TYR A 21 20.65 -6.82 -13.34
C TYR A 21 19.93 -7.55 -12.20
N VAL A 22 18.76 -7.04 -11.78
CA VAL A 22 17.97 -7.67 -10.72
C VAL A 22 17.41 -9.03 -11.16
N ALA A 23 17.02 -9.19 -12.44
CA ALA A 23 16.56 -10.47 -12.97
C ALA A 23 17.66 -11.54 -12.91
N GLU A 24 18.89 -11.18 -13.28
CA GLU A 24 20.06 -12.06 -13.19
C GLU A 24 20.36 -12.42 -11.72
N LEU A 25 20.37 -11.42 -10.83
CA LEU A 25 20.61 -11.62 -9.39
C LEU A 25 19.60 -12.56 -8.76
N LYS A 26 18.32 -12.50 -9.22
CA LYS A 26 17.23 -13.40 -8.79
C LYS A 26 17.21 -14.74 -9.55
N GLN A 27 18.23 -15.03 -10.34
CA GLN A 27 18.40 -16.27 -11.09
C GLN A 27 17.20 -16.57 -12.02
N VAL A 28 16.63 -15.55 -12.62
CA VAL A 28 15.61 -15.72 -13.66
C VAL A 28 16.29 -16.40 -14.87
N GLN A 29 15.63 -17.42 -15.43
CA GLN A 29 16.14 -18.14 -16.59
C GLN A 29 16.45 -17.17 -17.75
N PRO A 30 17.61 -17.27 -18.41
CA PRO A 30 18.07 -16.30 -19.41
C PRO A 30 17.05 -16.05 -20.55
N ASP A 31 16.36 -17.09 -20.99
CA ASP A 31 15.31 -17.02 -22.01
C ASP A 31 14.04 -16.30 -21.53
N GLN A 32 13.82 -16.18 -20.23
CA GLN A 32 12.68 -15.50 -19.62
C GLN A 32 12.94 -14.05 -19.21
N ILE A 33 14.22 -13.64 -19.09
CA ILE A 33 14.59 -12.30 -18.58
C ILE A 33 13.90 -11.19 -19.37
N LYS A 34 14.07 -11.18 -20.70
CA LYS A 34 13.48 -10.15 -21.58
C LYS A 34 11.95 -10.07 -21.43
N LYS A 35 11.29 -11.22 -21.43
CA LYS A 35 9.83 -11.32 -21.30
C LYS A 35 9.36 -10.81 -19.94
N ASN A 36 10.08 -11.16 -18.88
CA ASN A 36 9.74 -10.77 -17.52
C ASN A 36 9.95 -9.27 -17.29
N ILE A 37 11.04 -8.69 -17.84
CA ILE A 37 11.28 -7.25 -17.80
C ILE A 37 10.16 -6.51 -18.52
N GLU A 38 9.82 -6.90 -19.75
CA GLU A 38 8.75 -6.25 -20.52
C GLU A 38 7.43 -6.28 -19.75
N ARG A 39 7.07 -7.45 -19.19
CA ARG A 39 5.86 -7.58 -18.37
C ARG A 39 5.91 -6.66 -17.13
N ALA A 40 7.04 -6.59 -16.43
CA ALA A 40 7.20 -5.72 -15.26
C ALA A 40 7.05 -4.25 -15.65
N LEU A 41 7.69 -3.81 -16.75
CA LEU A 41 7.60 -2.44 -17.28
C LEU A 41 6.16 -2.06 -17.65
N VAL A 42 5.43 -2.96 -18.32
CA VAL A 42 4.01 -2.74 -18.67
C VAL A 42 3.16 -2.61 -17.42
N LYS A 43 3.22 -3.60 -16.51
CA LYS A 43 2.41 -3.60 -15.29
C LYS A 43 2.66 -2.38 -14.41
N THR A 44 3.91 -1.91 -14.31
CA THR A 44 4.25 -0.74 -13.49
C THR A 44 4.23 0.59 -14.24
N GLN A 45 3.79 0.59 -15.51
CA GLN A 45 3.69 1.79 -16.38
C GLN A 45 5.03 2.53 -16.54
N LEU A 46 6.12 1.79 -16.70
CA LEU A 46 7.48 2.32 -16.83
C LEU A 46 8.02 2.37 -18.28
N LEU A 47 7.23 1.91 -19.27
CA LEU A 47 7.67 1.83 -20.66
C LEU A 47 8.24 3.16 -21.20
N SER A 48 7.57 4.29 -20.89
CA SER A 48 7.98 5.62 -21.37
C SER A 48 9.30 6.12 -20.79
N VAL A 49 9.77 5.50 -19.71
CA VAL A 49 10.99 5.91 -18.99
C VAL A 49 12.04 4.79 -18.94
N ARG A 50 11.84 3.68 -19.67
CA ARG A 50 12.68 2.46 -19.61
C ARG A 50 14.18 2.74 -19.80
N HIS A 51 14.55 3.68 -20.67
CA HIS A 51 15.95 4.04 -20.97
C HIS A 51 16.46 5.25 -20.16
N ARG A 52 15.62 5.81 -19.26
CA ARG A 52 16.05 6.93 -18.42
C ARG A 52 16.84 6.44 -17.22
N LEU A 53 17.85 7.20 -16.81
CA LEU A 53 18.57 6.97 -15.57
C LEU A 53 17.63 7.13 -14.37
N ILE A 54 17.71 6.20 -13.42
CA ILE A 54 16.84 6.16 -12.25
C ILE A 54 16.97 7.42 -11.41
N ARG A 55 18.17 8.03 -11.32
CA ARG A 55 18.39 9.30 -10.61
C ARG A 55 17.49 10.43 -11.11
N ASN A 56 17.16 10.43 -12.42
CA ASN A 56 16.38 11.49 -13.09
C ASN A 56 14.86 11.26 -13.01
N LEU A 57 14.41 10.26 -12.25
CA LEU A 57 13.01 9.94 -12.07
C LEU A 57 12.43 10.65 -10.83
N SER A 58 11.14 10.99 -10.89
CA SER A 58 10.39 11.43 -9.71
C SER A 58 10.30 10.32 -8.64
N LYS A 59 9.96 10.68 -7.41
CA LYS A 59 9.79 9.71 -6.32
C LYS A 59 8.77 8.63 -6.68
N GLY A 60 7.62 8.98 -7.27
CA GLY A 60 6.60 8.03 -7.72
C GLY A 60 7.11 7.06 -8.79
N PHE A 61 7.88 7.54 -9.76
CA PHE A 61 8.52 6.65 -10.73
C PHE A 61 9.58 5.74 -10.08
N LYS A 62 10.38 6.23 -9.15
CA LYS A 62 11.32 5.40 -8.37
C LYS A 62 10.61 4.32 -7.59
N GLN A 63 9.46 4.63 -6.98
CA GLN A 63 8.63 3.65 -6.30
C GLN A 63 8.11 2.56 -7.25
N ARG A 64 7.65 2.95 -8.45
CA ARG A 64 7.24 2.01 -9.50
C ARG A 64 8.41 1.11 -9.96
N VAL A 65 9.63 1.64 -10.06
CA VAL A 65 10.84 0.83 -10.33
C VAL A 65 11.09 -0.18 -9.20
N GLY A 66 10.90 0.23 -7.93
CA GLY A 66 10.97 -0.66 -6.78
C GLY A 66 9.93 -1.79 -6.84
N ILE A 67 8.69 -1.51 -7.27
CA ILE A 67 7.67 -2.54 -7.49
C ILE A 67 8.06 -3.44 -8.67
N ALA A 68 8.55 -2.86 -9.78
CA ALA A 68 8.97 -3.62 -10.96
C ALA A 68 10.09 -4.63 -10.63
N GLN A 69 11.08 -4.23 -9.82
CA GLN A 69 12.14 -5.15 -9.36
C GLN A 69 11.58 -6.29 -8.50
N ALA A 70 10.54 -6.05 -7.72
CA ALA A 70 9.87 -7.11 -6.96
C ALA A 70 9.14 -8.10 -7.88
N LEU A 71 8.62 -7.62 -9.02
CA LEU A 71 7.85 -8.38 -10.00
C LEU A 71 8.70 -9.15 -11.02
N VAL A 72 9.94 -8.75 -11.28
CA VAL A 72 10.73 -9.23 -12.42
C VAL A 72 10.94 -10.74 -12.43
N SER A 73 10.98 -11.40 -11.27
CA SER A 73 11.07 -12.87 -11.16
C SER A 73 9.71 -13.58 -11.26
N ASN A 74 8.62 -12.86 -11.52
CA ASN A 74 7.26 -13.38 -11.53
C ASN A 74 6.86 -14.17 -10.28
N PRO A 75 7.03 -13.63 -9.09
CA PRO A 75 6.81 -14.35 -7.85
C PRO A 75 5.32 -14.60 -7.60
N GLU A 76 4.97 -15.70 -6.91
CA GLU A 76 3.60 -15.95 -6.46
C GLU A 76 3.18 -14.99 -5.33
N VAL A 77 4.14 -14.58 -4.50
CA VAL A 77 3.92 -13.70 -3.35
C VAL A 77 4.74 -12.42 -3.49
N LEU A 78 4.07 -11.28 -3.29
CA LEU A 78 4.67 -9.96 -3.20
C LEU A 78 4.52 -9.41 -1.78
N VAL A 79 5.62 -9.02 -1.18
CA VAL A 79 5.65 -8.28 0.10
C VAL A 79 6.00 -6.84 -0.22
N LEU A 80 5.11 -5.92 0.11
CA LEU A 80 5.25 -4.48 -0.14
C LEU A 80 5.25 -3.75 1.20
N ASP A 81 6.39 -3.16 1.54
CA ASP A 81 6.58 -2.45 2.80
C ASP A 81 6.42 -0.94 2.58
N GLU A 82 5.38 -0.35 3.17
CA GLU A 82 5.02 1.07 3.07
C GLU A 82 5.10 1.64 1.63
N PRO A 83 4.45 1.02 0.63
CA PRO A 83 4.68 1.33 -0.79
C PRO A 83 4.23 2.73 -1.21
N THR A 84 3.52 3.46 -0.38
CA THR A 84 2.98 4.80 -0.67
C THR A 84 3.63 5.91 0.16
N VAL A 85 4.57 5.55 1.04
CA VAL A 85 5.17 6.52 1.96
C VAL A 85 5.86 7.68 1.23
N GLY A 86 5.48 8.91 1.62
CA GLY A 86 6.06 10.16 1.08
C GLY A 86 5.74 10.43 -0.39
N LEU A 87 4.71 9.81 -0.94
CA LEU A 87 4.12 10.15 -2.24
C LEU A 87 3.03 11.21 -2.07
N ASP A 88 2.78 11.97 -3.12
CA ASP A 88 1.63 12.88 -3.15
C ASP A 88 0.30 12.11 -3.32
N PRO A 89 -0.86 12.71 -3.02
CA PRO A 89 -2.16 12.03 -3.05
C PRO A 89 -2.50 11.39 -4.40
N LYS A 90 -2.07 11.99 -5.53
CA LYS A 90 -2.30 11.44 -6.86
C LYS A 90 -1.48 10.17 -7.07
N GLN A 91 -0.19 10.22 -6.72
CA GLN A 91 0.71 9.07 -6.82
C GLN A 91 0.28 7.93 -5.89
N VAL A 92 -0.21 8.25 -4.68
CA VAL A 92 -0.80 7.26 -3.76
C VAL A 92 -1.97 6.52 -4.43
N ALA A 93 -2.90 7.26 -5.05
CA ALA A 93 -4.03 6.65 -5.77
C ALA A 93 -3.55 5.73 -6.91
N GLU A 94 -2.57 6.17 -7.69
CA GLU A 94 -1.99 5.40 -8.79
C GLU A 94 -1.30 4.11 -8.31
N ILE A 95 -0.56 4.15 -7.19
CA ILE A 95 0.07 2.95 -6.61
C ILE A 95 -0.98 2.00 -6.05
N ARG A 96 -2.06 2.51 -5.43
CA ARG A 96 -3.17 1.67 -4.95
C ARG A 96 -3.85 0.92 -6.10
N GLU A 97 -4.12 1.58 -7.23
CA GLU A 97 -4.69 0.90 -8.41
C GLU A 97 -3.73 -0.15 -8.96
N LEU A 98 -2.44 0.16 -9.06
CA LEU A 98 -1.43 -0.83 -9.45
C LEU A 98 -1.45 -2.07 -8.53
N ILE A 99 -1.50 -1.88 -7.21
CA ILE A 99 -1.57 -2.99 -6.25
C ILE A 99 -2.85 -3.82 -6.46
N LYS A 100 -4.00 -3.18 -6.72
CA LYS A 100 -5.25 -3.89 -7.02
C LYS A 100 -5.16 -4.74 -8.29
N GLU A 101 -4.57 -4.21 -9.36
CA GLU A 101 -4.35 -4.94 -10.61
C GLU A 101 -3.44 -6.16 -10.40
N LEU A 102 -2.40 -6.03 -9.57
CA LEU A 102 -1.47 -7.11 -9.25
C LEU A 102 -2.12 -8.25 -8.46
N ARG A 103 -3.15 -7.99 -7.66
CA ARG A 103 -3.91 -9.01 -6.90
C ARG A 103 -4.55 -10.07 -7.79
N GLY A 104 -4.82 -9.78 -9.05
CA GLY A 104 -5.36 -10.75 -9.99
C GLY A 104 -4.40 -11.89 -10.33
N SER A 105 -3.10 -11.72 -10.07
CA SER A 105 -2.05 -12.68 -10.44
C SER A 105 -1.04 -12.99 -9.35
N HIS A 106 -1.09 -12.29 -8.21
CA HIS A 106 -0.15 -12.46 -7.11
C HIS A 106 -0.86 -12.42 -5.77
N THR A 107 -0.36 -13.17 -4.78
CA THR A 107 -0.72 -12.95 -3.37
C THR A 107 0.08 -11.75 -2.86
N ILE A 108 -0.58 -10.73 -2.30
CA ILE A 108 0.08 -9.52 -1.84
C ILE A 108 -0.01 -9.41 -0.33
N ILE A 109 1.13 -9.22 0.31
CA ILE A 109 1.26 -8.83 1.71
C ILE A 109 1.68 -7.37 1.73
N LEU A 110 0.84 -6.52 2.28
CA LEU A 110 1.05 -5.07 2.37
C LEU A 110 1.26 -4.69 3.83
N SER A 111 2.41 -4.08 4.16
CA SER A 111 2.57 -3.40 5.44
C SER A 111 2.25 -1.91 5.25
N THR A 112 1.46 -1.35 6.13
CA THR A 112 1.15 0.08 6.17
C THR A 112 0.59 0.47 7.53
N HIS A 113 0.83 1.70 7.94
CA HIS A 113 0.23 2.30 9.14
C HIS A 113 -1.01 3.15 8.81
N ILE A 114 -1.41 3.22 7.54
CA ILE A 114 -2.51 4.07 7.06
C ILE A 114 -3.77 3.23 6.87
N LEU A 115 -4.75 3.36 7.77
CA LEU A 115 -5.99 2.58 7.76
C LEU A 115 -6.77 2.72 6.44
N SER A 116 -6.81 3.91 5.85
CA SER A 116 -7.51 4.12 4.56
C SER A 116 -6.88 3.36 3.39
N GLU A 117 -5.61 3.00 3.47
CA GLU A 117 -4.95 2.14 2.47
C GLU A 117 -5.37 0.70 2.64
N VAL A 118 -5.39 0.23 3.89
CA VAL A 118 -5.87 -1.11 4.23
C VAL A 118 -7.30 -1.30 3.71
N GLN A 119 -8.22 -0.38 4.02
CA GLN A 119 -9.60 -0.42 3.57
C GLN A 119 -9.75 -0.40 2.04
N ALA A 120 -8.89 0.35 1.34
CA ALA A 120 -8.96 0.47 -0.11
C ALA A 120 -8.36 -0.71 -0.88
N THR A 121 -7.40 -1.45 -0.28
CA THR A 121 -6.57 -2.41 -1.02
C THR A 121 -6.57 -3.83 -0.46
N CYS A 122 -6.89 -4.04 0.82
CA CYS A 122 -6.79 -5.35 1.47
C CYS A 122 -8.14 -6.05 1.60
N ASN A 123 -8.15 -7.39 1.69
CA ASN A 123 -9.33 -8.21 2.02
C ASN A 123 -9.27 -8.70 3.47
N LYS A 124 -8.03 -8.96 3.94
CA LYS A 124 -7.75 -9.43 5.29
C LYS A 124 -6.73 -8.52 5.95
N VAL A 125 -6.83 -8.37 7.24
CA VAL A 125 -5.96 -7.51 8.06
C VAL A 125 -5.42 -8.30 9.22
N ILE A 126 -4.14 -8.08 9.52
CA ILE A 126 -3.48 -8.53 10.73
C ILE A 126 -3.01 -7.28 11.46
N ILE A 127 -3.49 -7.07 12.66
CA ILE A 127 -3.07 -5.94 13.51
C ILE A 127 -2.01 -6.45 14.49
N ILE A 128 -0.85 -5.81 14.45
CA ILE A 128 0.29 -6.14 15.32
C ILE A 128 0.51 -4.99 16.31
N HIS A 129 0.61 -5.32 17.59
CA HIS A 129 0.96 -4.37 18.64
C HIS A 129 2.01 -5.00 19.57
N GLN A 130 3.11 -4.29 19.81
CA GLN A 130 4.22 -4.76 20.64
C GLN A 130 4.71 -6.19 20.29
N GLY A 131 4.84 -6.48 18.99
CA GLY A 131 5.30 -7.77 18.48
C GLY A 131 4.29 -8.92 18.61
N LYS A 132 3.04 -8.64 19.00
CA LYS A 132 1.97 -9.65 19.12
C LYS A 132 0.82 -9.34 18.16
N ILE A 133 0.23 -10.38 17.60
CA ILE A 133 -1.00 -10.25 16.82
C ILE A 133 -2.15 -9.99 17.81
N VAL A 134 -2.80 -8.82 17.67
CA VAL A 134 -3.94 -8.43 18.52
C VAL A 134 -5.28 -8.64 17.84
N ALA A 135 -5.33 -8.64 16.51
CA ALA A 135 -6.50 -9.01 15.73
C ALA A 135 -6.08 -9.54 14.35
N GLN A 136 -6.88 -10.47 13.82
CA GLN A 136 -6.72 -10.99 12.47
C GLN A 136 -8.10 -11.39 11.95
N ASP A 137 -8.59 -10.65 10.93
CA ASP A 137 -9.87 -10.96 10.29
C ASP A 137 -10.02 -10.19 8.95
N SER A 138 -11.17 -10.33 8.31
CA SER A 138 -11.59 -9.45 7.23
C SER A 138 -11.81 -8.02 7.75
N ILE A 139 -11.71 -7.04 6.86
CA ILE A 139 -11.95 -5.63 7.19
C ILE A 139 -13.35 -5.46 7.78
N ASP A 140 -14.36 -6.07 7.13
CA ASP A 140 -15.76 -5.98 7.58
C ASP A 140 -15.98 -6.52 9.03
N GLN A 141 -15.23 -7.57 9.41
CA GLN A 141 -15.32 -8.11 10.76
C GLN A 141 -14.63 -7.22 11.79
N ILE A 142 -13.47 -6.68 11.45
CA ILE A 142 -12.75 -5.73 12.32
C ILE A 142 -13.56 -4.45 12.53
N GLU A 143 -14.21 -3.94 11.47
CA GLU A 143 -15.11 -2.79 11.58
C GLU A 143 -16.32 -3.09 12.48
N LYS A 144 -16.93 -4.27 12.37
CA LYS A 144 -18.01 -4.70 13.24
C LYS A 144 -17.59 -4.84 14.71
N MET A 145 -16.37 -5.31 14.98
CA MET A 145 -15.82 -5.36 16.34
C MET A 145 -15.67 -3.97 16.96
N ASN A 146 -15.37 -2.95 16.13
CA ASN A 146 -15.28 -1.55 16.56
C ASN A 146 -16.64 -0.85 16.68
N GLN A 147 -17.73 -1.41 16.14
CA GLN A 147 -19.07 -0.81 16.21
C GLN A 147 -19.72 -0.88 17.61
N GLY A 148 -18.99 -1.30 18.65
CA GLY A 148 -19.45 -1.22 20.05
C GLY A 148 -19.74 0.21 20.54
N HIS A 149 -19.28 1.23 19.82
CA HIS A 149 -19.54 2.65 20.14
C HIS A 149 -19.78 3.45 18.87
N ILE A 150 -21.00 3.94 18.68
CA ILE A 150 -21.32 4.91 17.62
C ILE A 150 -20.93 6.29 18.16
N VAL A 151 -19.99 6.97 17.48
CA VAL A 151 -19.65 8.37 17.79
C VAL A 151 -20.51 9.26 16.89
N LEU A 152 -21.41 10.02 17.49
CA LEU A 152 -22.21 11.04 16.81
C LEU A 152 -21.61 12.40 17.07
N THR A 153 -21.15 13.09 16.01
CA THR A 153 -20.72 14.48 16.09
C THR A 153 -21.88 15.38 15.75
N VAL A 154 -22.41 16.11 16.75
CA VAL A 154 -23.52 17.03 16.57
C VAL A 154 -22.98 18.46 16.60
N LYS A 155 -23.13 19.19 15.45
CA LYS A 155 -22.87 20.62 15.39
C LYS A 155 -24.16 21.38 15.70
N THR A 156 -24.16 22.19 16.75
CA THR A 156 -25.33 22.97 17.15
C THR A 156 -24.92 24.40 17.47
N ARG A 157 -25.90 25.33 17.42
CA ARG A 157 -25.71 26.69 17.93
C ARG A 157 -25.63 26.60 19.45
N THR A 158 -24.89 27.55 20.07
CA THR A 158 -24.64 27.59 21.52
C THR A 158 -25.93 27.45 22.32
N VAL A 159 -26.05 26.30 23.03
CA VAL A 159 -27.15 26.04 23.96
C VAL A 159 -26.55 25.81 25.32
N LYS A 160 -27.10 26.48 26.36
CA LYS A 160 -26.69 26.24 27.76
C LYS A 160 -27.09 24.81 28.16
N ASN A 161 -26.19 24.08 28.83
CA ASN A 161 -26.41 22.72 29.35
C ASN A 161 -26.55 21.59 28.30
N LEU A 162 -25.87 21.71 27.16
CA LEU A 162 -25.88 20.68 26.12
C LEU A 162 -25.49 19.29 26.64
N LYS A 163 -24.47 19.23 27.50
CA LYS A 163 -23.97 17.95 28.07
C LYS A 163 -25.06 17.21 28.85
N SER A 164 -25.86 17.90 29.67
CA SER A 164 -26.92 17.27 30.45
C SER A 164 -28.08 16.75 29.59
N VAL A 165 -28.38 17.46 28.48
CA VAL A 165 -29.39 17.03 27.50
C VAL A 165 -28.99 15.73 26.83
N PHE A 166 -27.76 15.61 26.38
CA PHE A 166 -27.27 14.40 25.70
C PHE A 166 -27.06 13.20 26.64
N VAL A 167 -26.63 13.42 27.88
CA VAL A 167 -26.49 12.36 28.88
C VAL A 167 -27.83 11.76 29.25
N ALA A 168 -28.93 12.52 29.15
CA ALA A 168 -30.29 12.04 29.42
C ALA A 168 -30.85 11.12 28.33
N ILE A 169 -30.21 11.00 27.18
CA ILE A 169 -30.65 10.13 26.08
C ILE A 169 -30.24 8.68 26.38
N SER A 170 -31.18 7.77 26.37
CA SER A 170 -30.91 6.33 26.56
C SER A 170 -29.97 5.79 25.51
N GLY A 171 -28.87 5.15 25.93
CA GLY A 171 -27.82 4.61 25.06
C GLY A 171 -26.60 5.50 24.90
N VAL A 172 -26.62 6.76 25.34
CA VAL A 172 -25.44 7.63 25.34
C VAL A 172 -24.55 7.29 26.54
N LYS A 173 -23.30 6.88 26.24
CA LYS A 173 -22.33 6.49 27.29
C LYS A 173 -21.39 7.63 27.69
N ASN A 174 -20.91 8.43 26.70
CA ASN A 174 -19.99 9.54 26.94
C ASN A 174 -20.36 10.74 26.06
N VAL A 175 -20.24 11.95 26.61
CA VAL A 175 -20.45 13.23 25.92
C VAL A 175 -19.20 14.09 26.10
N HIS A 176 -18.56 14.42 24.99
CA HIS A 176 -17.46 15.37 24.94
C HIS A 176 -17.96 16.66 24.27
N CYS A 177 -17.83 17.80 24.96
CA CYS A 177 -18.22 19.13 24.49
C CYS A 177 -16.99 20.02 24.37
#